data_212e5ff21b94acee7e785f1573bb87e1
#
_entry.id   212e5ff21b94acee7e785f1573bb87e1
#
_cell.length_a   1.000
_cell.length_b   1.000
_cell.length_c   1.000
_cell.angle_alpha   90.00
_cell.angle_beta   90.00
_cell.angle_gamma   90.00
#
_symmetry.space_group_name_H-M   'P 1'
#
loop_
_entity.id
_entity.type
_entity.pdbx_description
1 polymer ?
#
loop_
_entity_poly.entity_id
_entity_poly.type
_entity_poly.pdbx_seq_one_letter_code
_entity_poly.pdbx_strand_id
1 'polypeptide(L)'
;MSMPPVDAGQLRRAGRTVPTPFAIDLDGNQRLIMRRTLRVLPGRRIAGLAELDGAPVFAKLFIAADGAERHWQREHHGKSAMAARRIATPPVIAAGPLTAGGHYLITEYLPAARALAATERPEHLEAAFEVLGRMHAVGLVHDDAHLGNFLLDDATVQVIDGDAVRDAASDDELRQNLALLLAQVPADAEAALHDRLLASYRAGNSRLAIDDGQLTRQVNDARERRLADYLSKCVRDCSRIQVDRNRGAFVAMARDEADFLCPIVADPDRWLASG
;
A
#
# COMPACT_ATOMS: atom_id res chain seq x y z
N MET A 1 -8.20 34.01 3.75
CA MET A 1 -6.89 34.16 3.08
C MET A 1 -6.62 32.88 2.32
N SER A 2 -6.36 32.97 1.01
CA SER A 2 -6.04 31.80 0.19
C SER A 2 -4.63 31.31 0.53
N MET A 3 -4.47 30.02 0.82
CA MET A 3 -3.17 29.39 1.06
C MET A 3 -2.33 29.42 -0.23
N PRO A 4 -1.08 29.89 -0.20
CA PRO A 4 -0.23 29.88 -1.39
C PRO A 4 0.06 28.41 -1.81
N PRO A 5 0.04 28.11 -3.11
CA PRO A 5 0.34 26.77 -3.59
C PRO A 5 1.82 26.43 -3.42
N VAL A 6 2.10 25.18 -3.10
CA VAL A 6 3.45 24.63 -3.09
C VAL A 6 3.74 23.92 -4.42
N ASP A 7 5.01 23.85 -4.81
CA ASP A 7 5.47 23.11 -5.96
C ASP A 7 6.08 21.74 -5.60
N ALA A 8 6.26 20.88 -6.61
CA ALA A 8 6.87 19.57 -6.42
C ALA A 8 8.31 19.66 -5.88
N GLY A 9 9.04 20.71 -6.19
CA GLY A 9 10.39 20.96 -5.68
C GLY A 9 10.40 21.22 -4.17
N GLN A 10 9.46 22.04 -3.70
CA GLN A 10 9.26 22.31 -2.27
C GLN A 10 8.88 21.02 -1.52
N LEU A 11 7.94 20.22 -2.07
CA LEU A 11 7.54 18.95 -1.49
C LEU A 11 8.69 17.93 -1.44
N ARG A 12 9.57 17.89 -2.45
CA ARG A 12 10.78 17.05 -2.43
C ARG A 12 11.74 17.44 -1.28
N ARG A 13 11.95 18.74 -1.07
CA ARG A 13 12.82 19.27 -0.01
C ARG A 13 12.27 19.05 1.40
N ALA A 14 10.96 18.97 1.56
CA ALA A 14 10.30 18.71 2.85
C ALA A 14 10.64 17.34 3.46
N GLY A 15 11.17 16.42 2.66
CA GLY A 15 11.61 15.12 3.15
C GLY A 15 10.46 14.24 3.64
N ARG A 16 10.58 13.70 4.86
CA ARG A 16 9.56 12.82 5.46
C ARG A 16 8.40 13.59 6.08
N THR A 17 8.69 14.76 6.62
CA THR A 17 7.69 15.58 7.33
C THR A 17 7.19 16.67 6.41
N VAL A 18 6.08 16.41 5.76
CA VAL A 18 5.41 17.40 4.91
C VAL A 18 4.34 18.10 5.74
N PRO A 19 4.51 19.41 6.01
CA PRO A 19 3.49 20.16 6.76
C PRO A 19 2.14 20.14 6.04
N THR A 20 1.08 19.88 6.77
CA THR A 20 -0.31 19.97 6.29
C THR A 20 -1.11 20.94 7.14
N PRO A 21 -2.13 21.62 6.58
CA PRO A 21 -2.56 21.54 5.19
C PRO A 21 -1.60 22.28 4.23
N PHE A 22 -1.57 21.84 2.95
CA PHE A 22 -0.94 22.59 1.87
C PHE A 22 -1.80 22.56 0.62
N ALA A 23 -1.67 23.59 -0.22
CA ALA A 23 -2.33 23.65 -1.52
C ALA A 23 -1.34 23.34 -2.65
N ILE A 24 -1.81 22.69 -3.71
CA ILE A 24 -1.04 22.47 -4.94
C ILE A 24 -1.96 22.74 -6.14
N ASP A 25 -1.43 23.45 -7.14
CA ASP A 25 -2.18 23.73 -8.33
C ASP A 25 -2.06 22.56 -9.32
N LEU A 26 -3.22 22.13 -9.80
CA LEU A 26 -3.37 21.13 -10.86
C LEU A 26 -3.44 21.81 -12.21
N ASP A 27 -3.41 21.04 -13.29
CA ASP A 27 -3.77 21.55 -14.62
C ASP A 27 -5.25 22.02 -14.65
N GLY A 28 -5.62 22.83 -15.64
CA GLY A 28 -7.01 23.32 -15.77
C GLY A 28 -7.45 24.32 -14.70
N ASN A 29 -6.52 24.96 -14.02
CA ASN A 29 -6.79 25.98 -12.99
C ASN A 29 -7.50 25.47 -11.74
N GLN A 30 -7.45 24.15 -11.51
CA GLN A 30 -7.98 23.52 -10.30
C GLN A 30 -6.92 23.52 -9.18
N ARG A 31 -7.39 23.47 -7.94
CA ARG A 31 -6.53 23.44 -6.75
C ARG A 31 -6.90 22.31 -5.83
N LEU A 32 -5.91 21.49 -5.50
CA LEU A 32 -6.02 20.45 -4.51
C LEU A 32 -5.50 20.95 -3.16
N ILE A 33 -6.23 20.70 -2.09
CA ILE A 33 -5.80 21.01 -0.72
C ILE A 33 -5.53 19.69 0.00
N MET A 34 -4.26 19.35 0.20
CA MET A 34 -3.87 18.19 1.01
C MET A 34 -4.14 18.50 2.49
N ARG A 35 -5.06 17.80 3.11
CA ARG A 35 -5.46 17.98 4.50
C ARG A 35 -4.62 17.14 5.46
N ARG A 36 -4.29 15.92 5.07
CA ARG A 36 -3.48 15.00 5.87
C ARG A 36 -2.68 14.05 4.98
N THR A 37 -1.38 13.97 5.20
CA THR A 37 -0.54 12.94 4.58
C THR A 37 -0.71 11.61 5.33
N LEU A 38 -0.95 10.52 4.58
CA LEU A 38 -1.02 9.16 5.11
C LEU A 38 0.27 8.38 4.82
N ARG A 39 0.92 8.67 3.69
CA ARG A 39 2.19 8.05 3.31
C ARG A 39 3.07 9.07 2.59
N VAL A 40 4.30 9.18 3.05
CA VAL A 40 5.33 9.98 2.40
C VAL A 40 6.50 9.08 2.04
N LEU A 41 6.82 8.99 0.76
CA LEU A 41 8.08 8.47 0.24
C LEU A 41 8.94 9.69 -0.11
N PRO A 42 9.95 10.03 0.73
CA PRO A 42 10.69 11.29 0.60
C PRO A 42 11.22 11.52 -0.80
N GLY A 43 10.96 12.68 -1.35
CA GLY A 43 11.39 13.07 -2.68
C GLY A 43 10.74 12.31 -3.85
N ARG A 44 9.80 11.40 -3.59
CA ARG A 44 9.21 10.54 -4.63
C ARG A 44 7.69 10.62 -4.72
N ARG A 45 6.98 10.37 -3.63
CA ARG A 45 5.50 10.27 -3.65
C ARG A 45 4.92 10.69 -2.31
N ILE A 46 3.82 11.40 -2.36
CA ILE A 46 2.98 11.74 -1.21
C ILE A 46 1.58 11.22 -1.48
N ALA A 47 0.98 10.56 -0.50
CA ALA A 47 -0.40 10.11 -0.59
C ALA A 47 -1.16 10.52 0.67
N GLY A 48 -2.41 10.92 0.52
CA GLY A 48 -3.19 11.38 1.66
C GLY A 48 -4.60 11.82 1.32
N LEU A 49 -5.26 12.31 2.38
CA LEU A 49 -6.59 12.89 2.28
C LEU A 49 -6.48 14.35 1.83
N ALA A 50 -7.29 14.69 0.85
CA ALA A 50 -7.29 16.00 0.24
C ALA A 50 -8.72 16.49 -0.02
N GLU A 51 -8.85 17.72 -0.43
CA GLU A 51 -10.08 18.31 -0.95
C GLU A 51 -9.85 18.82 -2.36
N LEU A 52 -10.76 18.48 -3.25
CA LEU A 52 -10.87 19.02 -4.61
C LEU A 52 -12.25 19.68 -4.74
N ASP A 53 -12.27 20.97 -5.01
CA ASP A 53 -13.51 21.76 -5.10
C ASP A 53 -14.44 21.61 -3.87
N GLY A 54 -13.85 21.47 -2.68
CA GLY A 54 -14.57 21.29 -1.41
C GLY A 54 -15.02 19.86 -1.12
N ALA A 55 -14.86 18.91 -2.06
CA ALA A 55 -15.19 17.51 -1.85
C ALA A 55 -13.97 16.73 -1.33
N PRO A 56 -14.16 15.82 -0.35
CA PRO A 56 -13.07 14.97 0.14
C PRO A 56 -12.67 13.94 -0.90
N VAL A 57 -11.36 13.83 -1.14
CA VAL A 57 -10.76 12.90 -2.10
C VAL A 57 -9.52 12.24 -1.52
N PHE A 58 -9.08 11.12 -2.10
CA PHE A 58 -7.76 10.58 -1.86
C PHE A 58 -6.82 10.94 -3.01
N ALA A 59 -5.66 11.50 -2.68
CA ALA A 59 -4.72 11.97 -3.69
C ALA A 59 -3.35 11.30 -3.55
N LYS A 60 -2.76 10.91 -4.68
CA LYS A 60 -1.36 10.52 -4.82
C LYS A 60 -0.64 11.57 -5.68
N LEU A 61 0.42 12.15 -5.13
CA LEU A 61 1.30 13.10 -5.83
C LEU A 61 2.62 12.40 -6.13
N PHE A 62 2.97 12.31 -7.40
CA PHE A 62 4.21 11.72 -7.90
C PHE A 62 5.18 12.87 -8.18
N ILE A 63 6.11 13.09 -7.25
CA ILE A 63 6.97 14.28 -7.23
C ILE A 63 8.44 13.98 -7.49
N ALA A 64 8.82 12.74 -7.82
CA ALA A 64 10.21 12.39 -8.11
C ALA A 64 10.78 13.31 -9.21
N ALA A 65 12.07 13.68 -9.09
CA ALA A 65 12.73 14.44 -10.15
C ALA A 65 12.79 13.64 -11.45
N ASP A 66 13.09 12.33 -11.29
CA ASP A 66 13.14 11.37 -12.39
C ASP A 66 12.15 10.23 -12.15
N GLY A 67 11.43 9.84 -13.19
CA GLY A 67 10.52 8.69 -13.19
C GLY A 67 9.15 8.92 -12.53
N ALA A 68 8.80 10.15 -12.15
CA ALA A 68 7.47 10.48 -11.62
C ALA A 68 6.36 10.06 -12.60
N GLU A 69 6.53 10.41 -13.87
CA GLU A 69 5.58 10.08 -14.93
C GLU A 69 5.40 8.57 -15.09
N ARG A 70 6.48 7.81 -15.12
CA ARG A 70 6.42 6.34 -15.25
C ARG A 70 5.62 5.70 -14.12
N HIS A 71 5.82 6.13 -12.87
CA HIS A 71 5.06 5.62 -11.73
C HIS A 71 3.60 6.03 -11.77
N TRP A 72 3.33 7.28 -12.17
CA TRP A 72 1.98 7.76 -12.38
C TRP A 72 1.25 6.98 -13.49
N GLN A 73 1.90 6.78 -14.63
CA GLN A 73 1.34 6.00 -15.74
C GLN A 73 1.00 4.57 -15.32
N ARG A 74 1.89 3.89 -14.57
CA ARG A 74 1.63 2.55 -14.07
C ARG A 74 0.44 2.51 -13.10
N GLU A 75 0.39 3.43 -12.14
CA GLU A 75 -0.74 3.55 -11.21
C GLU A 75 -2.06 3.78 -11.95
N HIS A 76 -2.07 4.73 -12.89
CA HIS A 76 -3.24 5.06 -13.70
C HIS A 76 -3.67 3.89 -14.59
N HIS A 77 -2.70 3.23 -15.24
CA HIS A 77 -2.96 2.06 -16.09
C HIS A 77 -3.58 0.90 -15.29
N GLY A 78 -2.99 0.55 -14.15
CA GLY A 78 -3.52 -0.52 -13.30
C GLY A 78 -4.93 -0.22 -12.78
N LYS A 79 -5.20 1.02 -12.36
CA LYS A 79 -6.55 1.46 -11.98
C LYS A 79 -7.54 1.30 -13.14
N SER A 80 -7.16 1.76 -14.33
CA SER A 80 -7.99 1.67 -15.55
C SER A 80 -8.21 0.21 -15.95
N ALA A 81 -7.18 -0.64 -15.87
CA ALA A 81 -7.28 -2.07 -16.19
C ALA A 81 -8.25 -2.80 -15.25
N MET A 82 -8.19 -2.51 -13.94
CA MET A 82 -9.15 -3.04 -12.97
C MET A 82 -10.57 -2.59 -13.26
N ALA A 83 -10.80 -1.30 -13.44
CA ALA A 83 -12.12 -0.75 -13.72
C ALA A 83 -12.72 -1.33 -15.01
N ALA A 84 -11.94 -1.41 -16.10
CA ALA A 84 -12.38 -1.96 -17.38
C ALA A 84 -12.78 -3.45 -17.28
N ARG A 85 -12.16 -4.20 -16.35
CA ARG A 85 -12.45 -5.63 -16.10
C ARG A 85 -13.39 -5.85 -14.91
N ARG A 86 -14.02 -4.79 -14.40
CA ARG A 86 -15.00 -4.83 -13.30
C ARG A 86 -14.44 -5.38 -12.00
N ILE A 87 -13.16 -5.17 -11.74
CA ILE A 87 -12.56 -5.36 -10.42
C ILE A 87 -12.80 -4.09 -9.62
N ALA A 88 -13.41 -4.23 -8.44
CA ALA A 88 -13.73 -3.09 -7.58
C ALA A 88 -12.44 -2.38 -7.13
N THR A 89 -12.36 -1.10 -7.41
CA THR A 89 -11.25 -0.20 -7.05
C THR A 89 -11.80 1.21 -6.92
N PRO A 90 -11.30 2.06 -5.99
CA PRO A 90 -11.77 3.43 -5.89
C PRO A 90 -11.70 4.15 -7.25
N PRO A 91 -12.79 4.71 -7.75
CA PRO A 91 -12.84 5.38 -9.06
C PRO A 91 -11.80 6.51 -9.15
N VAL A 92 -11.17 6.63 -10.32
CA VAL A 92 -10.31 7.78 -10.63
C VAL A 92 -11.21 8.97 -10.97
N ILE A 93 -11.05 10.07 -10.22
CA ILE A 93 -11.77 11.33 -10.43
C ILE A 93 -11.00 12.23 -11.39
N ALA A 94 -9.67 12.35 -11.17
CA ALA A 94 -8.80 13.16 -11.99
C ALA A 94 -7.36 12.62 -11.96
N ALA A 95 -6.64 12.80 -13.06
CA ALA A 95 -5.23 12.45 -13.17
C ALA A 95 -4.57 13.32 -14.23
N GLY A 96 -3.35 13.78 -14.00
CA GLY A 96 -2.63 14.64 -14.93
C GLY A 96 -1.30 15.15 -14.40
N PRO A 97 -0.65 16.05 -15.13
CA PRO A 97 0.54 16.74 -14.68
C PRO A 97 0.23 17.77 -13.61
N LEU A 98 1.17 18.03 -12.71
CA LEU A 98 1.17 19.18 -11.82
C LEU A 98 1.75 20.40 -12.56
N THR A 99 1.20 21.59 -12.31
CA THR A 99 1.64 22.84 -12.97
C THR A 99 3.13 23.11 -12.80
N ALA A 100 3.72 22.75 -11.66
CA ALA A 100 5.12 22.99 -11.36
C ALA A 100 5.96 21.69 -11.31
N GLY A 101 5.63 20.73 -12.17
CA GLY A 101 6.35 19.46 -12.35
C GLY A 101 5.85 18.34 -11.44
N GLY A 102 5.95 17.10 -11.94
CA GLY A 102 5.36 15.91 -11.35
C GLY A 102 3.96 15.62 -11.88
N HIS A 103 3.28 14.66 -11.25
CA HIS A 103 1.96 14.20 -11.66
C HIS A 103 1.08 13.95 -10.44
N TYR A 104 -0.24 13.95 -10.67
CA TYR A 104 -1.22 13.59 -9.65
C TYR A 104 -2.18 12.52 -10.14
N LEU A 105 -2.71 11.77 -9.20
CA LEU A 105 -3.85 10.88 -9.40
C LEU A 105 -4.77 11.03 -8.19
N ILE A 106 -6.01 11.36 -8.46
CA ILE A 106 -7.05 11.60 -7.46
C ILE A 106 -8.12 10.55 -7.64
N THR A 107 -8.46 9.87 -6.55
CA THR A 107 -9.54 8.88 -6.51
C THR A 107 -10.59 9.28 -5.50
N GLU A 108 -11.74 8.66 -5.61
CA GLU A 108 -12.77 8.73 -4.57
C GLU A 108 -12.16 8.39 -3.21
N TYR A 109 -12.58 9.15 -2.20
CA TYR A 109 -12.27 8.84 -0.81
C TYR A 109 -13.40 8.00 -0.21
N LEU A 110 -13.05 6.89 0.38
CA LEU A 110 -13.97 5.96 1.02
C LEU A 110 -13.82 6.10 2.54
N PRO A 111 -14.66 6.89 3.20
CA PRO A 111 -14.46 7.24 4.62
C PRO A 111 -14.62 6.06 5.58
N ALA A 112 -15.43 5.07 5.23
CA ALA A 112 -15.65 3.86 6.02
C ALA A 112 -14.66 2.73 5.70
N ALA A 113 -13.92 2.83 4.58
CA ALA A 113 -13.03 1.78 4.14
C ALA A 113 -11.81 1.65 5.04
N ARG A 114 -11.41 0.42 5.31
CA ARG A 114 -10.21 0.08 6.07
C ARG A 114 -9.42 -1.02 5.37
N ALA A 115 -8.12 -0.97 5.49
CA ALA A 115 -7.25 -2.01 4.97
C ALA A 115 -7.42 -3.32 5.75
N LEU A 116 -7.44 -4.44 5.05
CA LEU A 116 -7.49 -5.76 5.69
C LEU A 116 -6.17 -6.10 6.37
N ALA A 117 -6.25 -6.91 7.41
CA ALA A 117 -5.12 -7.45 8.15
C ALA A 117 -5.30 -8.97 8.38
N ALA A 118 -4.24 -9.67 8.75
CA ALA A 118 -4.28 -11.11 9.01
C ALA A 118 -5.17 -11.50 10.21
N THR A 119 -5.48 -10.54 11.07
CA THR A 119 -6.37 -10.70 12.25
C THR A 119 -7.84 -10.43 11.95
N GLU A 120 -8.19 -10.25 10.67
CA GLU A 120 -9.57 -10.04 10.27
C GLU A 120 -10.45 -11.28 10.49
N ARG A 121 -11.76 -11.03 10.54
CA ARG A 121 -12.73 -12.13 10.53
C ARG A 121 -12.60 -12.95 9.25
N PRO A 122 -12.78 -14.28 9.32
CA PRO A 122 -12.67 -15.16 8.16
C PRO A 122 -13.41 -14.68 6.91
N GLU A 123 -14.65 -14.17 7.08
CA GLU A 123 -15.48 -13.70 5.97
C GLU A 123 -14.86 -12.56 5.18
N HIS A 124 -14.12 -11.67 5.84
CA HIS A 124 -13.42 -10.57 5.19
C HIS A 124 -12.19 -11.05 4.41
N LEU A 125 -11.48 -12.03 4.96
CA LEU A 125 -10.36 -12.67 4.26
C LEU A 125 -10.88 -13.42 3.03
N GLU A 126 -11.94 -14.20 3.17
CA GLU A 126 -12.57 -14.90 2.06
C GLU A 126 -12.96 -13.96 0.93
N ALA A 127 -13.56 -12.80 1.24
CA ALA A 127 -13.90 -11.81 0.23
C ALA A 127 -12.66 -11.29 -0.52
N ALA A 128 -11.51 -11.10 0.16
CA ALA A 128 -10.27 -10.71 -0.50
C ALA A 128 -9.74 -11.80 -1.43
N PHE A 129 -9.81 -13.07 -1.02
CA PHE A 129 -9.40 -14.21 -1.85
C PHE A 129 -10.31 -14.39 -3.07
N GLU A 130 -11.62 -14.20 -2.92
CA GLU A 130 -12.54 -14.19 -4.05
C GLU A 130 -12.23 -13.08 -5.04
N VAL A 131 -11.94 -11.86 -4.55
CA VAL A 131 -11.54 -10.73 -5.40
C VAL A 131 -10.22 -11.03 -6.13
N LEU A 132 -9.22 -11.60 -5.46
CA LEU A 132 -7.99 -12.04 -6.12
C LEU A 132 -8.28 -13.08 -7.20
N GLY A 133 -9.16 -14.06 -6.92
CA GLY A 133 -9.61 -15.04 -7.91
C GLY A 133 -10.22 -14.36 -9.13
N ARG A 134 -11.12 -13.41 -8.94
CA ARG A 134 -11.73 -12.64 -10.05
C ARG A 134 -10.69 -11.83 -10.84
N MET A 135 -9.69 -11.22 -10.18
CA MET A 135 -8.57 -10.58 -10.87
C MET A 135 -7.83 -11.56 -11.79
N HIS A 136 -7.49 -12.72 -11.26
CA HIS A 136 -6.80 -13.77 -12.01
C HIS A 136 -7.66 -14.33 -13.16
N ALA A 137 -8.96 -14.49 -12.97
CA ALA A 137 -9.88 -14.95 -14.01
C ALA A 137 -9.96 -14.02 -15.22
N VAL A 138 -9.68 -12.72 -15.02
CA VAL A 138 -9.61 -11.70 -16.08
C VAL A 138 -8.18 -11.39 -16.51
N GLY A 139 -7.20 -12.19 -16.09
CA GLY A 139 -5.81 -12.08 -16.49
C GLY A 139 -5.02 -10.94 -15.82
N LEU A 140 -5.44 -10.47 -14.65
CA LEU A 140 -4.69 -9.48 -13.86
C LEU A 140 -3.97 -10.14 -12.68
N VAL A 141 -2.76 -9.67 -12.38
CA VAL A 141 -2.02 -9.94 -11.14
C VAL A 141 -1.73 -8.64 -10.40
N HIS A 142 -1.51 -8.76 -9.10
CA HIS A 142 -1.08 -7.67 -8.24
C HIS A 142 0.30 -8.02 -7.66
N ASP A 143 1.38 -7.45 -8.20
CA ASP A 143 2.76 -7.80 -7.82
C ASP A 143 3.07 -7.62 -6.33
N ASP A 144 2.31 -6.76 -5.65
CA ASP A 144 2.37 -6.57 -4.19
C ASP A 144 1.04 -7.04 -3.55
N ALA A 145 0.64 -8.31 -3.82
CA ALA A 145 -0.59 -8.89 -3.28
C ALA A 145 -0.46 -9.08 -1.77
N HIS A 146 -0.79 -8.04 -1.00
CA HIS A 146 -0.90 -8.14 0.45
C HIS A 146 -2.24 -7.58 0.95
N LEU A 147 -2.71 -8.10 2.10
CA LEU A 147 -4.02 -7.78 2.66
C LEU A 147 -4.26 -6.27 2.77
N GLY A 148 -3.25 -5.49 3.11
CA GLY A 148 -3.35 -4.04 3.18
C GLY A 148 -3.65 -3.34 1.84
N ASN A 149 -3.57 -4.03 0.70
CA ASN A 149 -3.98 -3.54 -0.61
C ASN A 149 -5.42 -3.93 -0.98
N PHE A 150 -6.13 -4.57 -0.04
CA PHE A 150 -7.55 -4.87 -0.12
C PHE A 150 -8.27 -4.04 0.95
N LEU A 151 -9.08 -3.08 0.51
CA LEU A 151 -9.88 -2.26 1.41
C LEU A 151 -11.28 -2.88 1.57
N LEU A 152 -11.68 -3.10 2.79
CA LEU A 152 -13.06 -3.43 3.12
C LEU A 152 -13.84 -2.12 3.27
N ASP A 153 -14.84 -1.94 2.42
CA ASP A 153 -15.78 -0.82 2.41
C ASP A 153 -17.18 -1.42 2.57
N ASP A 154 -17.74 -1.32 3.75
CA ASP A 154 -18.92 -2.08 4.19
C ASP A 154 -18.72 -3.58 3.96
N ALA A 155 -19.44 -4.17 2.98
CA ALA A 155 -19.33 -5.59 2.62
C ALA A 155 -18.52 -5.83 1.32
N THR A 156 -17.99 -4.78 0.72
CA THR A 156 -17.27 -4.86 -0.57
C THR A 156 -15.77 -4.73 -0.36
N VAL A 157 -15.00 -5.63 -0.98
CA VAL A 157 -13.55 -5.51 -1.00
C VAL A 157 -13.12 -4.79 -2.28
N GLN A 158 -12.39 -3.70 -2.11
CA GLN A 158 -11.81 -2.88 -3.19
C GLN A 158 -10.29 -3.03 -3.23
N VAL A 159 -9.72 -3.14 -4.43
CA VAL A 159 -8.27 -3.27 -4.65
C VAL A 159 -7.66 -1.89 -4.85
N ILE A 160 -6.55 -1.63 -4.16
CA ILE A 160 -5.78 -0.38 -4.28
C ILE A 160 -4.35 -0.66 -4.78
N ASP A 161 -3.59 0.42 -5.01
CA ASP A 161 -2.21 0.41 -5.50
C ASP A 161 -2.05 -0.14 -6.92
N GLY A 162 -2.65 0.58 -7.88
CA GLY A 162 -2.61 0.24 -9.31
C GLY A 162 -1.20 0.12 -9.90
N ASP A 163 -0.18 0.80 -9.30
CA ASP A 163 1.24 0.69 -9.73
C ASP A 163 1.75 -0.77 -9.70
N ALA A 164 1.15 -1.63 -8.88
CA ALA A 164 1.46 -3.05 -8.78
C ALA A 164 0.54 -3.97 -9.62
N VAL A 165 -0.47 -3.42 -10.31
CA VAL A 165 -1.41 -4.22 -11.11
C VAL A 165 -0.97 -4.27 -12.57
N ARG A 166 -0.92 -5.47 -13.13
CA ARG A 166 -0.56 -5.71 -14.53
C ARG A 166 -1.21 -6.97 -15.09
N ASP A 167 -1.09 -7.17 -16.40
CA ASP A 167 -1.50 -8.42 -17.04
C ASP A 167 -0.60 -9.59 -16.58
N ALA A 168 -1.22 -10.74 -16.34
CA ALA A 168 -0.53 -11.98 -16.01
C ALA A 168 0.10 -12.61 -17.27
N ALA A 169 1.31 -13.16 -17.12
CA ALA A 169 2.01 -13.82 -18.21
C ALA A 169 1.76 -15.34 -18.24
N SER A 170 1.41 -15.97 -17.11
CA SER A 170 1.25 -17.42 -17.00
C SER A 170 0.43 -17.86 -15.79
N ASP A 171 -0.06 -19.08 -15.80
CA ASP A 171 -0.71 -19.71 -14.66
C ASP A 171 0.22 -19.87 -13.45
N ASP A 172 1.52 -20.04 -13.66
CA ASP A 172 2.47 -20.12 -12.56
C ASP A 172 2.57 -18.78 -11.81
N GLU A 173 2.52 -17.68 -12.54
CA GLU A 173 2.47 -16.34 -11.97
C GLU A 173 1.21 -16.10 -11.15
N LEU A 174 0.05 -16.62 -11.61
CA LEU A 174 -1.20 -16.58 -10.83
C LEU A 174 -1.08 -17.38 -9.53
N ARG A 175 -0.47 -18.56 -9.57
CA ARG A 175 -0.23 -19.37 -8.36
C ARG A 175 0.72 -18.68 -7.38
N GLN A 176 1.82 -18.10 -7.88
CA GLN A 176 2.75 -17.31 -7.05
C GLN A 176 2.04 -16.11 -6.40
N ASN A 177 1.17 -15.43 -7.14
CA ASN A 177 0.41 -14.29 -6.63
C ASN A 177 -0.61 -14.71 -5.55
N LEU A 178 -1.29 -15.84 -5.73
CA LEU A 178 -2.12 -16.46 -4.68
C LEU A 178 -1.29 -16.80 -3.44
N ALA A 179 -0.11 -17.39 -3.63
CA ALA A 179 0.81 -17.75 -2.55
C ALA A 179 1.28 -16.53 -1.75
N LEU A 180 1.49 -15.37 -2.40
CA LEU A 180 1.84 -14.11 -1.72
C LEU A 180 0.73 -13.66 -0.76
N LEU A 181 -0.55 -13.81 -1.13
CA LEU A 181 -1.66 -13.46 -0.26
C LEU A 181 -1.81 -14.48 0.88
N LEU A 182 -1.76 -15.79 0.58
CA LEU A 182 -1.81 -16.87 1.57
C LEU A 182 -0.67 -16.80 2.59
N ALA A 183 0.52 -16.37 2.19
CA ALA A 183 1.67 -16.24 3.07
C ALA A 183 1.46 -15.26 4.24
N GLN A 184 0.42 -14.45 4.20
CA GLN A 184 0.08 -13.49 5.26
C GLN A 184 -0.88 -14.05 6.30
N VAL A 185 -1.56 -15.15 5.98
CA VAL A 185 -2.36 -15.88 6.94
C VAL A 185 -1.40 -16.63 7.89
N PRO A 186 -1.62 -16.58 9.21
CA PRO A 186 -0.76 -17.27 10.17
C PRO A 186 -0.57 -18.75 9.83
N ALA A 187 0.63 -19.28 10.04
CA ALA A 187 0.95 -20.66 9.70
C ALA A 187 0.22 -21.68 10.60
N ASP A 188 -0.11 -21.25 11.81
CA ASP A 188 -0.87 -21.97 12.82
C ASP A 188 -2.39 -21.76 12.72
N ALA A 189 -2.85 -21.02 11.71
CA ALA A 189 -4.27 -20.91 11.46
C ALA A 189 -4.88 -22.29 11.20
N GLU A 190 -6.13 -22.46 11.64
CA GLU A 190 -6.86 -23.71 11.45
C GLU A 190 -6.86 -24.13 9.98
N ALA A 191 -6.64 -25.41 9.70
CA ALA A 191 -6.66 -25.96 8.33
C ALA A 191 -7.98 -25.61 7.63
N ALA A 192 -9.10 -25.62 8.34
CA ALA A 192 -10.41 -25.22 7.85
C ALA A 192 -10.44 -23.77 7.30
N LEU A 193 -9.65 -22.84 7.87
CA LEU A 193 -9.56 -21.48 7.33
C LEU A 193 -8.87 -21.50 5.97
N HIS A 194 -7.76 -22.20 5.82
CA HIS A 194 -7.04 -22.30 4.53
C HIS A 194 -7.95 -22.88 3.45
N ASP A 195 -8.69 -23.94 3.77
CA ASP A 195 -9.65 -24.57 2.83
C ASP A 195 -10.75 -23.58 2.40
N ARG A 196 -11.29 -22.80 3.32
CA ARG A 196 -12.29 -21.76 3.04
C ARG A 196 -11.73 -20.66 2.14
N LEU A 197 -10.50 -20.19 2.40
CA LEU A 197 -9.83 -19.17 1.58
C LEU A 197 -9.58 -19.67 0.16
N LEU A 198 -9.14 -20.93 0.00
CA LEU A 198 -8.95 -21.54 -1.31
C LEU A 198 -10.29 -21.78 -2.03
N ALA A 199 -11.34 -22.14 -1.30
CA ALA A 199 -12.70 -22.27 -1.85
C ALA A 199 -13.21 -20.92 -2.38
N SER A 200 -13.01 -19.85 -1.61
CA SER A 200 -13.38 -18.48 -2.02
C SER A 200 -12.56 -18.00 -3.22
N TYR A 201 -11.27 -18.28 -3.27
CA TYR A 201 -10.47 -18.01 -4.46
C TYR A 201 -10.99 -18.76 -5.69
N ARG A 202 -11.32 -20.06 -5.55
CA ARG A 202 -11.89 -20.87 -6.64
C ARG A 202 -13.25 -20.38 -7.10
N ALA A 203 -14.06 -19.80 -6.21
CA ALA A 203 -15.31 -19.13 -6.57
C ALA A 203 -15.06 -17.95 -7.53
N GLY A 204 -13.98 -17.20 -7.32
CA GLY A 204 -13.54 -16.14 -8.23
C GLY A 204 -12.85 -16.64 -9.49
N ASN A 205 -12.11 -17.76 -9.43
CA ASN A 205 -11.35 -18.36 -10.55
C ASN A 205 -11.36 -19.88 -10.48
N SER A 206 -12.31 -20.51 -11.13
CA SER A 206 -12.42 -21.97 -11.22
C SER A 206 -11.48 -22.63 -12.26
N ARG A 207 -10.77 -21.82 -13.06
CA ARG A 207 -9.96 -22.33 -14.20
C ARG A 207 -8.53 -22.68 -13.81
N LEU A 208 -7.98 -21.99 -12.78
CA LEU A 208 -6.61 -22.23 -12.37
C LEU A 208 -6.49 -23.57 -11.67
N ALA A 209 -5.68 -24.46 -12.24
CA ALA A 209 -5.31 -25.71 -11.57
C ALA A 209 -4.35 -25.40 -10.40
N ILE A 210 -4.73 -25.84 -9.21
CA ILE A 210 -3.95 -25.66 -7.98
C ILE A 210 -3.55 -27.05 -7.49
N ASP A 211 -2.24 -27.32 -7.49
CA ASP A 211 -1.64 -28.46 -6.81
C ASP A 211 -1.27 -28.02 -5.38
N ASP A 212 -1.81 -28.72 -4.39
CA ASP A 212 -1.64 -28.34 -2.98
C ASP A 212 -0.19 -28.42 -2.52
N GLY A 213 0.58 -29.38 -3.02
CA GLY A 213 2.01 -29.53 -2.69
C GLY A 213 2.86 -28.41 -3.30
N GLN A 214 2.56 -28.02 -4.54
CA GLN A 214 3.22 -26.87 -5.18
C GLN A 214 2.86 -25.56 -4.48
N LEU A 215 1.57 -25.34 -4.19
CA LEU A 215 1.12 -24.13 -3.50
C LEU A 215 1.74 -23.99 -2.12
N THR A 216 1.81 -25.08 -1.35
CA THR A 216 2.46 -25.10 -0.03
C THR A 216 3.92 -24.65 -0.13
N ARG A 217 4.67 -25.15 -1.10
CA ARG A 217 6.08 -24.72 -1.32
C ARG A 217 6.15 -23.23 -1.66
N GLN A 218 5.31 -22.76 -2.58
CA GLN A 218 5.27 -21.35 -2.97
C GLN A 218 4.89 -20.41 -1.82
N VAL A 219 3.98 -20.84 -0.92
CA VAL A 219 3.61 -20.09 0.29
C VAL A 219 4.79 -20.00 1.26
N ASN A 220 5.52 -21.10 1.48
CA ASN A 220 6.70 -21.10 2.35
C ASN A 220 7.81 -20.21 1.78
N ASP A 221 8.09 -20.30 0.50
CA ASP A 221 9.05 -19.42 -0.20
C ASP A 221 8.64 -17.94 -0.09
N ALA A 222 7.35 -17.65 -0.18
CA ALA A 222 6.83 -16.30 -0.01
C ALA A 222 7.00 -15.79 1.45
N ARG A 223 6.75 -16.64 2.45
CA ARG A 223 6.99 -16.33 3.87
C ARG A 223 8.46 -16.03 4.15
N GLU A 224 9.37 -16.88 3.66
CA GLU A 224 10.81 -16.68 3.81
C GLU A 224 11.28 -15.38 3.16
N ARG A 225 10.85 -15.08 1.94
CA ARG A 225 11.17 -13.81 1.26
C ARG A 225 10.65 -12.61 2.04
N ARG A 226 9.42 -12.66 2.56
CA ARG A 226 8.85 -11.59 3.39
C ARG A 226 9.62 -11.37 4.68
N LEU A 227 10.04 -12.46 5.34
CA LEU A 227 10.87 -12.38 6.54
C LEU A 227 12.24 -11.75 6.22
N ALA A 228 12.90 -12.21 5.15
CA ALA A 228 14.17 -11.66 4.71
C ALA A 228 14.06 -10.15 4.36
N ASP A 229 13.00 -9.74 3.65
CA ASP A 229 12.74 -8.33 3.35
C ASP A 229 12.46 -7.52 4.61
N TYR A 230 11.69 -8.05 5.55
CA TYR A 230 11.46 -7.41 6.84
C TYR A 230 12.77 -7.21 7.63
N LEU A 231 13.56 -8.26 7.78
CA LEU A 231 14.86 -8.20 8.46
C LEU A 231 15.81 -7.21 7.79
N SER A 232 15.83 -7.16 6.46
CA SER A 232 16.61 -6.18 5.71
C SER A 232 16.19 -4.73 5.99
N LYS A 233 14.90 -4.51 6.27
CA LYS A 233 14.35 -3.19 6.63
C LYS A 233 14.69 -2.80 8.07
N CYS A 234 14.82 -3.77 8.99
CA CYS A 234 15.16 -3.51 10.38
C CYS A 234 16.56 -2.89 10.57
N VAL A 235 17.45 -3.05 9.59
CA VAL A 235 18.82 -2.51 9.66
C VAL A 235 19.01 -1.19 8.88
N ARG A 236 17.96 -0.61 8.35
CA ARG A 236 18.02 0.64 7.57
C ARG A 236 16.90 1.60 7.94
N ASP A 237 17.22 2.90 7.91
CA ASP A 237 16.20 3.92 8.11
C ASP A 237 15.16 3.91 6.99
N CYS A 238 13.90 3.66 7.36
CA CYS A 238 12.79 3.54 6.41
C CYS A 238 11.47 4.09 7.00
N SER A 239 10.35 3.91 6.31
CA SER A 239 9.05 4.39 6.79
C SER A 239 8.57 3.72 8.09
N ARG A 240 9.06 2.52 8.42
CA ARG A 240 8.67 1.74 9.60
C ARG A 240 9.73 1.75 10.68
N ILE A 241 11.01 1.76 10.31
CA ILE A 241 12.14 1.64 11.24
C ILE A 241 12.93 2.94 11.21
N GLN A 242 13.22 3.45 12.40
CA GLN A 242 14.22 4.49 12.64
C GLN A 242 15.54 3.83 13.03
N VAL A 243 16.63 4.23 12.37
CA VAL A 243 17.97 3.72 12.67
C VAL A 243 18.88 4.88 13.06
N ASP A 244 19.51 4.73 14.22
CA ASP A 244 20.59 5.60 14.68
C ASP A 244 21.92 4.81 14.72
N ARG A 245 22.98 5.41 14.18
CA ARG A 245 24.34 4.84 14.09
C ARG A 245 25.34 5.80 14.71
N ASN A 246 25.17 6.11 15.98
CA ASN A 246 26.04 7.05 16.67
C ASN A 246 27.08 6.34 17.52
N ARG A 247 28.36 6.79 17.41
CA ARG A 247 29.47 6.46 18.31
C ARG A 247 29.67 4.97 18.61
N GLY A 248 29.55 4.11 17.60
CA GLY A 248 29.79 2.68 17.74
C GLY A 248 28.57 1.86 18.24
N ALA A 249 27.44 2.50 18.48
CA ALA A 249 26.18 1.83 18.76
C ALA A 249 25.28 1.79 17.52
N PHE A 250 24.58 0.66 17.33
CA PHE A 250 23.54 0.52 16.34
C PHE A 250 22.20 0.37 17.09
N VAL A 251 21.28 1.29 16.84
CA VAL A 251 19.94 1.27 17.41
C VAL A 251 18.94 1.28 16.27
N ALA A 252 18.05 0.30 16.26
CA ALA A 252 16.91 0.23 15.34
C ALA A 252 15.63 0.06 16.14
N MET A 253 14.63 0.88 15.88
CA MET A 253 13.35 0.86 16.59
C MET A 253 12.18 1.12 15.66
N ALA A 254 10.99 0.67 16.02
CA ALA A 254 9.77 1.03 15.33
C ALA A 254 9.59 2.55 15.37
N ARG A 255 9.29 3.15 14.22
CA ARG A 255 9.25 4.62 14.10
C ARG A 255 8.08 5.25 14.85
N ASP A 256 6.96 4.57 14.94
CA ASP A 256 5.77 4.95 15.69
C ASP A 256 5.97 4.87 17.22
N GLU A 257 6.98 4.10 17.68
CA GLU A 257 7.35 3.99 19.09
C GLU A 257 8.60 4.82 19.44
N ALA A 258 9.20 5.51 18.46
CA ALA A 258 10.49 6.18 18.65
C ALA A 258 10.45 7.25 19.76
N ASP A 259 9.36 8.01 19.89
CA ASP A 259 9.22 9.04 20.91
C ASP A 259 9.23 8.44 22.32
N PHE A 260 8.70 7.22 22.49
CA PHE A 260 8.73 6.47 23.75
C PHE A 260 10.08 5.79 23.98
N LEU A 261 10.65 5.17 22.94
CA LEU A 261 11.86 4.34 23.08
C LEU A 261 13.17 5.16 23.12
N CYS A 262 13.23 6.31 22.41
CA CYS A 262 14.46 7.11 22.37
C CYS A 262 15.00 7.52 23.75
N PRO A 263 14.19 8.00 24.71
CA PRO A 263 14.66 8.33 26.06
C PRO A 263 15.20 7.11 26.82
N ILE A 264 14.59 5.93 26.62
CA ILE A 264 15.00 4.66 27.27
C ILE A 264 16.37 4.22 26.74
N VAL A 265 16.54 4.26 25.42
CA VAL A 265 17.81 3.89 24.77
C VAL A 265 18.93 4.88 25.10
N ALA A 266 18.59 6.16 25.29
CA ALA A 266 19.59 7.20 25.63
C ALA A 266 20.14 7.06 27.06
N ASP A 267 19.32 6.58 28.01
CA ASP A 267 19.72 6.37 29.41
C ASP A 267 18.94 5.16 30.01
N PRO A 268 19.35 3.92 29.66
CA PRO A 268 18.67 2.71 30.09
C PRO A 268 18.75 2.49 31.61
N ASP A 269 19.86 2.91 32.23
CA ASP A 269 20.06 2.71 33.68
C ASP A 269 19.09 3.57 34.49
N ARG A 270 18.86 4.80 34.05
CA ARG A 270 17.85 5.69 34.66
C ARG A 270 16.46 5.10 34.57
N TRP A 271 16.12 4.50 33.43
CA TRP A 271 14.82 3.88 33.22
C TRP A 271 14.62 2.64 34.10
N LEU A 272 15.65 1.77 34.22
CA LEU A 272 15.63 0.59 35.06
C LEU A 272 15.56 0.94 36.56
N ALA A 273 16.14 2.08 36.97
CA ALA A 273 16.12 2.53 38.35
C ALA A 273 14.77 3.14 38.79
N SER A 274 13.88 3.44 37.84
CA SER A 274 12.57 4.08 38.09
C SER A 274 11.38 3.09 38.09
N GLY A 275 11.65 1.77 37.91
CA GLY A 275 10.65 0.71 37.88
C GLY A 275 10.41 -0.01 39.19
#